data_8fce7c97676a585254761f48d0da395e
#
_entry.id   8fce7c97676a585254761f48d0da395e
#
_cell.length_a   1.000
_cell.length_b   1.000
_cell.length_c   1.000
_cell.angle_alpha   90.00
_cell.angle_beta   90.00
_cell.angle_gamma   90.00
#
_symmetry.space_group_name_H-M   'P 1'
#
loop_
_entity.id
_entity.type
_entity.pdbx_description
1 polymer ?
#
loop_
_entity_poly.entity_id
_entity_poly.type
_entity_poly.pdbx_seq_one_letter_code
_entity_poly.pdbx_strand_id
1 'polypeptide(L)'
;MSSTAIAISAHQITKAYGATVALDGASFSVRSGTVHALLGENGAGKSTLVKILSGLVRPDSGRIEMAGKACSIDSPGTAQKLGLQTAFQEMTQIRDLTVAQNLLLPFEPLTRWGVVNTKEAERLAHDHLQKLGLGFIDPRALIGDLELPVRQKLEIARAILRQPKVLLLDEPTSTLSGRDIDWLGRVIEDVKQRGSAVIFISHRMPEVNAFCEFLTVFRNGKDVGTARIGELSQDEIVRMIIGRSLNATFPSRTKLENHDKIPSLAAKNLCISGRLDGANFKIAPGEILGVSGLQGMGQSELFLACFGAMPLDKGHIEVNGKRVDLLSPQDAVRADIGIGLIPEDRKTEGLFLKLDGLRNLSLPVLSRYTRLGIIDEKAETAASEDVIQTVQVDSRAMFTRAGAFSGGNQQKIVLGKWLLTGSRVLLMYDPTRGVDVGTKHEIYLLMHEFTNAGGSILLFSTEIPELVNLCHRVIVMYSGKMVLELSQDELDEEKIIRAALGESSDKLFTKELN
;
A
#
# COMPACT_ATOMS: atom_id res chain seq x y z
N MET A 1 -20.44 35.58 6.63
CA MET A 1 -20.13 34.37 5.85
C MET A 1 -19.02 34.73 4.89
N SER A 2 -17.77 34.52 5.26
CA SER A 2 -16.60 34.83 4.44
C SER A 2 -16.56 33.86 3.28
N SER A 3 -16.76 34.35 2.06
CA SER A 3 -16.47 33.60 0.82
C SER A 3 -14.99 33.25 0.84
N THR A 4 -14.66 32.03 1.20
CA THR A 4 -13.27 31.55 1.24
C THR A 4 -12.71 31.63 -0.19
N ALA A 5 -11.74 32.53 -0.39
CA ALA A 5 -11.12 32.71 -1.69
C ALA A 5 -10.44 31.44 -2.19
N ILE A 6 -10.47 31.19 -3.49
CA ILE A 6 -9.76 30.07 -4.11
C ILE A 6 -8.24 30.36 -4.02
N ALA A 7 -7.50 29.46 -3.39
CA ALA A 7 -6.05 29.57 -3.27
C ALA A 7 -5.37 29.16 -4.57
N ILE A 8 -5.82 28.07 -5.16
CA ILE A 8 -5.30 27.53 -6.43
C ILE A 8 -6.44 26.89 -7.22
N SER A 9 -6.42 27.07 -8.52
CA SER A 9 -7.26 26.33 -9.46
C SER A 9 -6.49 25.94 -10.71
N ALA A 10 -6.81 24.77 -11.22
CA ALA A 10 -6.34 24.22 -12.48
C ALA A 10 -7.57 23.96 -13.36
N HIS A 11 -7.56 24.43 -14.60
CA HIS A 11 -8.71 24.37 -15.50
C HIS A 11 -8.33 23.65 -16.79
N GLN A 12 -9.06 22.57 -17.11
CA GLN A 12 -8.93 21.83 -18.37
C GLN A 12 -7.48 21.43 -18.68
N ILE A 13 -6.78 20.92 -17.66
CA ILE A 13 -5.38 20.52 -17.78
C ILE A 13 -5.30 19.24 -18.59
N THR A 14 -4.47 19.25 -19.64
CA THR A 14 -4.12 18.04 -20.40
C THR A 14 -2.64 17.74 -20.27
N LYS A 15 -2.30 16.45 -20.26
CA LYS A 15 -0.92 15.97 -20.28
C LYS A 15 -0.84 14.57 -20.86
N ALA A 16 -0.01 14.41 -21.88
CA ALA A 16 0.29 13.12 -22.46
C ALA A 16 1.79 12.77 -22.33
N TYR A 17 2.10 11.50 -22.21
CA TYR A 17 3.44 10.93 -22.25
C TYR A 17 3.49 9.87 -23.35
N GLY A 18 3.95 10.30 -24.53
CA GLY A 18 3.88 9.45 -25.73
C GLY A 18 2.43 9.09 -26.07
N ALA A 19 2.11 7.81 -26.12
CA ALA A 19 0.74 7.34 -26.40
C ALA A 19 -0.20 7.36 -25.17
N THR A 20 0.32 7.62 -23.97
CA THR A 20 -0.49 7.59 -22.74
C THR A 20 -0.96 8.98 -22.36
N VAL A 21 -2.27 9.19 -22.36
CA VAL A 21 -2.90 10.42 -21.86
C VAL A 21 -3.06 10.30 -20.35
N ALA A 22 -2.27 11.09 -19.60
CA ALA A 22 -2.27 11.07 -18.14
C ALA A 22 -3.31 12.04 -17.53
N LEU A 23 -3.59 13.16 -18.20
CA LEU A 23 -4.67 14.10 -17.88
C LEU A 23 -5.38 14.49 -19.18
N ASP A 24 -6.71 14.45 -19.16
CA ASP A 24 -7.60 14.71 -20.30
C ASP A 24 -8.65 15.75 -19.94
N GLY A 25 -8.23 17.02 -19.91
CA GLY A 25 -9.10 18.13 -19.57
C GLY A 25 -9.49 18.21 -18.09
N ALA A 26 -8.63 17.72 -17.19
CA ALA A 26 -8.91 17.69 -15.76
C ALA A 26 -8.98 19.09 -15.15
N SER A 27 -9.95 19.32 -14.25
CA SER A 27 -10.10 20.55 -13.49
C SER A 27 -10.06 20.28 -11.99
N PHE A 28 -9.45 21.19 -11.22
CA PHE A 28 -9.28 21.05 -9.78
C PHE A 28 -9.15 22.40 -9.10
N SER A 29 -9.80 22.59 -7.97
CA SER A 29 -9.70 23.87 -7.24
C SER A 29 -9.70 23.65 -5.73
N VAL A 30 -8.92 24.47 -5.01
CA VAL A 30 -8.80 24.41 -3.55
C VAL A 30 -8.99 25.78 -2.95
N ARG A 31 -9.75 25.84 -1.86
CA ARG A 31 -10.02 27.08 -1.09
C ARG A 31 -8.92 27.34 -0.08
N SER A 32 -8.61 28.62 0.16
CA SER A 32 -7.69 29.03 1.22
C SER A 32 -8.21 28.60 2.59
N GLY A 33 -7.32 28.14 3.46
CA GLY A 33 -7.67 27.71 4.81
C GLY A 33 -8.52 26.44 4.86
N THR A 34 -8.43 25.57 3.85
CA THR A 34 -9.10 24.26 3.82
C THR A 34 -8.13 23.15 3.46
N VAL A 35 -8.50 21.93 3.85
CA VAL A 35 -7.82 20.69 3.43
C VAL A 35 -8.70 20.00 2.40
N HIS A 36 -8.14 19.77 1.21
CA HIS A 36 -8.84 19.17 0.08
C HIS A 36 -8.19 17.86 -0.33
N ALA A 37 -8.92 16.77 -0.23
CA ALA A 37 -8.45 15.46 -0.68
C ALA A 37 -8.48 15.34 -2.20
N LEU A 38 -7.42 14.79 -2.79
CA LEU A 38 -7.39 14.36 -4.18
C LEU A 38 -7.33 12.83 -4.24
N LEU A 39 -8.44 12.22 -4.62
CA LEU A 39 -8.64 10.77 -4.63
C LEU A 39 -8.62 10.22 -6.07
N GLY A 40 -8.44 8.92 -6.20
CA GLY A 40 -8.46 8.19 -7.47
C GLY A 40 -7.51 6.99 -7.46
N GLU A 41 -7.68 6.08 -8.42
CA GLU A 41 -6.80 4.92 -8.59
C GLU A 41 -5.38 5.32 -9.03
N ASN A 42 -4.46 4.36 -9.00
CA ASN A 42 -3.15 4.53 -9.63
C ASN A 42 -3.34 4.71 -11.14
N GLY A 43 -2.62 5.69 -11.70
CA GLY A 43 -2.83 6.06 -13.10
C GLY A 43 -3.99 7.03 -13.35
N ALA A 44 -4.79 7.41 -12.36
CA ALA A 44 -5.90 8.36 -12.53
C ALA A 44 -5.47 9.81 -12.86
N GLY A 45 -4.16 10.10 -12.84
CA GLY A 45 -3.61 11.43 -13.16
C GLY A 45 -3.19 12.27 -11.94
N LYS A 46 -3.43 11.81 -10.69
CA LYS A 46 -3.10 12.55 -9.46
C LYS A 46 -1.64 13.01 -9.40
N SER A 47 -0.70 12.07 -9.53
CA SER A 47 0.74 12.38 -9.46
C SER A 47 1.20 13.24 -10.64
N THR A 48 0.52 13.17 -11.79
CA THR A 48 0.77 14.07 -12.92
C THR A 48 0.33 15.50 -12.58
N LEU A 49 -0.84 15.67 -11.96
CA LEU A 49 -1.29 16.98 -11.49
C LEU A 49 -0.33 17.55 -10.44
N VAL A 50 0.13 16.73 -9.46
CA VAL A 50 1.13 17.14 -8.46
C VAL A 50 2.42 17.62 -9.14
N LYS A 51 2.94 16.86 -10.11
CA LYS A 51 4.14 17.24 -10.87
C LYS A 51 3.96 18.55 -11.64
N ILE A 52 2.76 18.80 -12.16
CA ILE A 52 2.43 20.06 -12.84
C ILE A 52 2.39 21.23 -11.84
N LEU A 53 1.67 21.07 -10.72
CA LEU A 53 1.56 22.11 -9.70
C LEU A 53 2.90 22.38 -9.00
N SER A 54 3.76 21.38 -8.88
CA SER A 54 5.13 21.55 -8.33
C SER A 54 6.15 22.05 -9.35
N GLY A 55 5.76 22.24 -10.63
CA GLY A 55 6.62 22.75 -11.68
C GLY A 55 7.66 21.76 -12.22
N LEU A 56 7.51 20.46 -11.92
CA LEU A 56 8.36 19.39 -12.46
C LEU A 56 8.01 19.02 -13.91
N VAL A 57 6.74 19.23 -14.28
CA VAL A 57 6.22 18.92 -15.61
C VAL A 57 5.34 20.06 -16.07
N ARG A 58 5.41 20.45 -17.35
CA ARG A 58 4.50 21.41 -17.95
C ARG A 58 3.26 20.73 -18.49
N PRO A 59 2.05 21.30 -18.30
CA PRO A 59 0.86 20.81 -19.00
C PRO A 59 0.99 21.03 -20.50
N ASP A 60 0.31 20.23 -21.30
CA ASP A 60 0.24 20.40 -22.76
C ASP A 60 -0.82 21.44 -23.14
N SER A 61 -1.89 21.55 -22.34
CA SER A 61 -2.89 22.61 -22.44
C SER A 61 -3.59 22.84 -21.08
N GLY A 62 -4.44 23.86 -21.02
CA GLY A 62 -5.13 24.29 -19.81
C GLY A 62 -4.48 25.51 -19.16
N ARG A 63 -5.03 25.94 -18.02
CA ARG A 63 -4.53 27.10 -17.28
C ARG A 63 -4.52 26.84 -15.78
N ILE A 64 -3.58 27.49 -15.08
CA ILE A 64 -3.47 27.46 -13.63
C ILE A 64 -3.63 28.88 -13.11
N GLU A 65 -4.38 29.03 -12.02
CA GLU A 65 -4.59 30.32 -11.36
C GLU A 65 -4.21 30.20 -9.87
N MET A 66 -3.49 31.19 -9.36
CA MET A 66 -3.16 31.36 -7.95
C MET A 66 -3.86 32.62 -7.42
N ALA A 67 -4.70 32.45 -6.39
CA ALA A 67 -5.53 33.53 -5.82
C ALA A 67 -6.28 34.33 -6.90
N GLY A 68 -6.87 33.62 -7.89
CA GLY A 68 -7.64 34.21 -9.01
C GLY A 68 -6.80 34.89 -10.10
N LYS A 69 -5.48 34.75 -10.07
CA LYS A 69 -4.58 35.29 -11.10
C LYS A 69 -3.97 34.14 -11.90
N ALA A 70 -4.09 34.20 -13.22
CA ALA A 70 -3.46 33.25 -14.11
C ALA A 70 -1.92 33.29 -13.92
N CYS A 71 -1.31 32.11 -13.83
CA CYS A 71 0.13 31.94 -13.67
C CYS A 71 0.64 30.76 -14.48
N SER A 72 1.94 30.82 -14.84
CA SER A 72 2.66 29.69 -15.41
C SER A 72 3.62 29.13 -14.37
N ILE A 73 3.57 27.81 -14.17
CA ILE A 73 4.46 27.10 -13.25
C ILE A 73 5.45 26.30 -14.09
N ASP A 74 6.53 26.97 -14.50
CA ASP A 74 7.48 26.41 -15.46
C ASP A 74 8.63 25.63 -14.82
N SER A 75 8.81 25.78 -13.52
CA SER A 75 9.87 25.15 -12.74
C SER A 75 9.52 25.05 -11.25
N PRO A 76 10.17 24.16 -10.49
CA PRO A 76 9.99 24.11 -9.02
C PRO A 76 10.30 25.43 -8.33
N GLY A 77 11.27 26.18 -8.82
CA GLY A 77 11.59 27.55 -8.31
C GLY A 77 10.44 28.53 -8.53
N THR A 78 9.71 28.44 -9.65
CA THR A 78 8.51 29.24 -9.90
C THR A 78 7.36 28.85 -8.98
N ALA A 79 7.09 27.54 -8.82
CA ALA A 79 6.09 27.05 -7.87
C ALA A 79 6.35 27.58 -6.47
N GLN A 80 7.60 27.51 -6.03
CA GLN A 80 8.03 27.99 -4.72
C GLN A 80 7.85 29.49 -4.53
N LYS A 81 8.20 30.29 -5.53
CA LYS A 81 8.00 31.77 -5.50
C LYS A 81 6.51 32.14 -5.42
N LEU A 82 5.63 31.30 -6.01
CA LEU A 82 4.18 31.49 -5.92
C LEU A 82 3.63 31.04 -4.55
N GLY A 83 4.42 30.32 -3.73
CA GLY A 83 4.04 29.82 -2.42
C GLY A 83 3.52 28.41 -2.43
N LEU A 84 3.78 27.62 -3.48
CA LEU A 84 3.50 26.20 -3.53
C LEU A 84 4.68 25.41 -2.95
N GLN A 85 4.42 24.52 -2.01
CA GLN A 85 5.40 23.58 -1.48
C GLN A 85 4.84 22.16 -1.51
N THR A 86 5.69 21.19 -1.81
CA THR A 86 5.30 19.80 -1.95
C THR A 86 6.15 18.91 -1.05
N ALA A 87 5.50 18.07 -0.26
CA ALA A 87 6.11 16.89 0.33
C ALA A 87 5.74 15.70 -0.56
N PHE A 88 6.73 15.16 -1.27
CA PHE A 88 6.52 14.09 -2.24
C PHE A 88 6.45 12.73 -1.56
N GLN A 89 5.79 11.78 -2.21
CA GLN A 89 5.76 10.36 -1.80
C GLN A 89 7.17 9.76 -1.80
N GLU A 90 7.95 10.01 -2.85
CA GLU A 90 9.36 9.65 -2.88
C GLU A 90 10.18 10.74 -2.19
N MET A 91 10.95 10.34 -1.18
CA MET A 91 11.76 11.28 -0.40
C MET A 91 12.83 11.93 -1.27
N THR A 92 12.81 13.26 -1.30
CA THR A 92 13.74 14.06 -2.11
C THR A 92 14.98 14.53 -1.32
N GLN A 93 15.16 14.00 -0.11
CA GLN A 93 16.25 14.30 0.80
C GLN A 93 17.58 13.73 0.32
N ILE A 94 18.66 14.48 0.51
CA ILE A 94 20.02 14.08 0.24
C ILE A 94 20.57 13.37 1.47
N ARG A 95 20.83 12.05 1.37
CA ARG A 95 21.18 11.18 2.50
C ARG A 95 22.48 11.56 3.19
N ASP A 96 23.46 12.07 2.43
CA ASP A 96 24.79 12.45 2.91
C ASP A 96 24.85 13.85 3.50
N LEU A 97 23.74 14.57 3.53
CA LEU A 97 23.62 15.88 4.17
C LEU A 97 22.96 15.77 5.54
N THR A 98 23.27 16.73 6.41
CA THR A 98 22.63 16.84 7.73
C THR A 98 21.16 17.24 7.63
N VAL A 99 20.42 17.07 8.72
CA VAL A 99 19.03 17.51 8.87
C VAL A 99 18.93 19.02 8.61
N ALA A 100 19.81 19.83 9.21
CA ALA A 100 19.82 21.29 9.01
C ALA A 100 20.04 21.68 7.54
N GLN A 101 21.00 21.04 6.87
CA GLN A 101 21.25 21.26 5.46
C GLN A 101 20.06 20.88 4.59
N ASN A 102 19.44 19.71 4.81
CA ASN A 102 18.26 19.28 4.05
C ASN A 102 17.04 20.19 4.24
N LEU A 103 16.81 20.69 5.45
CA LEU A 103 15.70 21.60 5.74
C LEU A 103 15.86 22.94 5.05
N LEU A 104 17.08 23.49 5.04
CA LEU A 104 17.35 24.86 4.60
C LEU A 104 17.74 24.98 3.13
N LEU A 105 18.23 23.92 2.47
CA LEU A 105 18.64 23.94 1.07
C LEU A 105 17.51 24.43 0.14
N PRO A 106 17.74 25.35 -0.81
CA PRO A 106 18.98 26.13 -1.11
C PRO A 106 19.02 27.50 -0.44
N PHE A 107 18.40 27.70 0.72
CA PHE A 107 18.24 28.99 1.41
C PHE A 107 18.99 29.00 2.75
N GLU A 108 20.16 28.38 2.77
CA GLU A 108 21.01 28.40 3.95
C GLU A 108 21.40 29.82 4.33
N PRO A 109 21.46 30.12 5.63
CA PRO A 109 21.93 31.44 6.06
C PRO A 109 23.42 31.62 5.70
N LEU A 110 23.74 32.76 5.10
CA LEU A 110 25.10 33.06 4.69
C LEU A 110 25.73 34.08 5.67
N THR A 111 27.03 33.94 5.86
CA THR A 111 27.85 34.98 6.49
C THR A 111 27.98 36.18 5.56
N ARG A 112 28.48 37.32 6.07
CA ARG A 112 28.79 38.49 5.25
C ARG A 112 29.80 38.23 4.10
N TRP A 113 30.49 37.10 4.15
CA TRP A 113 31.47 36.70 3.14
C TRP A 113 30.88 35.70 2.11
N GLY A 114 29.57 35.44 2.16
CA GLY A 114 28.91 34.49 1.24
C GLY A 114 29.13 33.02 1.55
N VAL A 115 29.72 32.70 2.70
CA VAL A 115 29.92 31.32 3.16
C VAL A 115 28.74 30.90 4.04
N VAL A 116 28.31 29.62 3.97
CA VAL A 116 27.21 29.10 4.80
C VAL A 116 27.53 29.25 6.29
N ASN A 117 26.62 29.85 7.03
CA ASN A 117 26.69 29.98 8.47
C ASN A 117 26.07 28.75 9.14
N THR A 118 26.89 27.72 9.34
CA THR A 118 26.45 26.43 9.87
C THR A 118 25.78 26.52 11.24
N LYS A 119 26.30 27.34 12.15
CA LYS A 119 25.73 27.54 13.50
C LYS A 119 24.33 28.14 13.42
N GLU A 120 24.13 29.13 12.57
CA GLU A 120 22.84 29.75 12.38
C GLU A 120 21.87 28.81 11.66
N ALA A 121 22.35 27.99 10.69
CA ALA A 121 21.57 26.94 10.04
C ALA A 121 21.07 25.92 11.05
N GLU A 122 21.93 25.40 11.91
CA GLU A 122 21.59 24.46 12.98
C GLU A 122 20.54 25.05 13.94
N ARG A 123 20.72 26.32 14.34
CA ARG A 123 19.78 27.04 15.22
C ARG A 123 18.41 27.17 14.59
N LEU A 124 18.33 27.62 13.33
CA LEU A 124 17.07 27.80 12.60
C LEU A 124 16.35 26.45 12.42
N ALA A 125 17.09 25.39 12.09
CA ALA A 125 16.56 24.04 11.97
C ALA A 125 16.03 23.52 13.32
N HIS A 126 16.78 23.71 14.40
CA HIS A 126 16.36 23.34 15.75
C HIS A 126 15.06 24.04 16.16
N ASP A 127 15.02 25.39 16.02
CA ASP A 127 13.84 26.18 16.37
C ASP A 127 12.60 25.76 15.57
N HIS A 128 12.77 25.42 14.29
CA HIS A 128 11.68 24.93 13.44
C HIS A 128 11.18 23.55 13.89
N LEU A 129 12.10 22.61 14.14
CA LEU A 129 11.77 21.28 14.61
C LEU A 129 11.07 21.31 15.98
N GLN A 130 11.52 22.16 16.89
CA GLN A 130 10.86 22.37 18.19
C GLN A 130 9.40 22.82 18.03
N LYS A 131 9.14 23.80 17.14
CA LYS A 131 7.78 24.30 16.85
C LYS A 131 6.85 23.19 16.32
N LEU A 132 7.41 22.22 15.60
CA LEU A 132 6.65 21.08 15.05
C LEU A 132 6.58 19.88 16.01
N GLY A 133 7.12 19.98 17.25
CA GLY A 133 7.17 18.87 18.19
C GLY A 133 8.16 17.78 17.81
N LEU A 134 9.15 18.10 16.97
CA LEU A 134 10.21 17.22 16.49
C LEU A 134 11.58 17.53 17.12
N GLY A 135 11.60 18.19 18.26
CA GLY A 135 12.83 18.66 18.94
C GLY A 135 13.77 17.53 19.40
N PHE A 136 13.34 16.28 19.34
CA PHE A 136 14.19 15.11 19.58
C PHE A 136 15.16 14.79 18.43
N ILE A 137 14.99 15.44 17.26
CA ILE A 137 15.85 15.24 16.08
C ILE A 137 17.02 16.21 16.16
N ASP A 138 18.25 15.68 16.17
CA ASP A 138 19.47 16.50 16.13
C ASP A 138 19.64 17.11 14.73
N PRO A 139 19.71 18.46 14.59
CA PRO A 139 19.96 19.12 13.32
C PRO A 139 21.26 18.71 12.61
N ARG A 140 22.22 18.15 13.35
CA ARG A 140 23.53 17.70 12.84
C ARG A 140 23.53 16.24 12.39
N ALA A 141 22.50 15.45 12.73
CA ALA A 141 22.40 14.08 12.31
C ALA A 141 22.33 13.98 10.77
N LEU A 142 22.96 12.97 10.18
CA LEU A 142 22.83 12.67 8.76
C LEU A 142 21.47 12.08 8.46
N ILE A 143 20.85 12.50 7.37
CA ILE A 143 19.55 11.96 6.94
C ILE A 143 19.63 10.46 6.70
N GLY A 144 20.77 9.96 6.19
CA GLY A 144 20.97 8.54 5.91
C GLY A 144 20.86 7.62 7.12
N ASP A 145 21.13 8.14 8.31
CA ASP A 145 21.14 7.40 9.58
C ASP A 145 19.75 7.38 10.27
N LEU A 146 18.79 8.15 9.74
CA LEU A 146 17.46 8.28 10.32
C LEU A 146 16.49 7.24 9.75
N GLU A 147 15.61 6.75 10.61
CA GLU A 147 14.52 5.85 10.22
C GLU A 147 13.53 6.51 9.25
N LEU A 148 12.87 5.69 8.41
CA LEU A 148 11.93 6.15 7.40
C LEU A 148 10.81 7.07 7.95
N PRO A 149 10.15 6.75 9.09
CA PRO A 149 9.12 7.64 9.64
C PRO A 149 9.65 9.02 10.03
N VAL A 150 10.88 9.09 10.57
CA VAL A 150 11.52 10.36 10.94
C VAL A 150 11.85 11.16 9.68
N ARG A 151 12.36 10.51 8.65
CA ARG A 151 12.64 11.14 7.36
C ARG A 151 11.39 11.68 6.70
N GLN A 152 10.25 10.95 6.78
CA GLN A 152 8.96 11.43 6.27
C GLN A 152 8.50 12.69 7.00
N LYS A 153 8.64 12.75 8.34
CA LYS A 153 8.35 13.96 9.11
C LYS A 153 9.24 15.14 8.70
N LEU A 154 10.52 14.88 8.42
CA LEU A 154 11.45 15.91 7.94
C LEU A 154 11.11 16.44 6.54
N GLU A 155 10.58 15.56 5.63
CA GLU A 155 10.11 16.00 4.31
C GLU A 155 8.95 16.99 4.44
N ILE A 156 7.99 16.68 5.33
CA ILE A 156 6.86 17.56 5.64
C ILE A 156 7.34 18.84 6.34
N ALA A 157 8.23 18.73 7.33
CA ALA A 157 8.80 19.87 8.03
C ALA A 157 9.51 20.84 7.08
N ARG A 158 10.25 20.32 6.09
CA ARG A 158 10.92 21.12 5.05
C ARG A 158 9.93 21.92 4.21
N ALA A 159 8.82 21.31 3.80
CA ALA A 159 7.78 21.99 3.03
C ALA A 159 7.12 23.12 3.85
N ILE A 160 6.90 22.91 5.14
CA ILE A 160 6.25 23.88 6.03
C ILE A 160 7.19 25.04 6.42
N LEU A 161 8.49 24.80 6.52
CA LEU A 161 9.48 25.83 6.88
C LEU A 161 9.34 27.09 6.02
N ARG A 162 8.88 26.93 4.81
CA ARG A 162 8.75 28.01 3.81
C ARG A 162 7.41 28.71 3.84
N GLN A 163 6.57 28.45 4.85
CA GLN A 163 5.27 29.11 5.05
C GLN A 163 4.42 29.08 3.76
N PRO A 164 4.07 27.90 3.24
CA PRO A 164 3.38 27.78 1.97
C PRO A 164 2.00 28.44 1.99
N LYS A 165 1.58 29.03 0.86
CA LYS A 165 0.18 29.38 0.60
C LYS A 165 -0.64 28.15 0.22
N VAL A 166 0.01 27.21 -0.47
CA VAL A 166 -0.55 25.91 -0.84
C VAL A 166 0.47 24.84 -0.51
N LEU A 167 0.09 23.89 0.34
CA LEU A 167 0.88 22.74 0.74
C LEU A 167 0.31 21.50 0.05
N LEU A 168 1.14 20.82 -0.76
CA LEU A 168 0.81 19.52 -1.34
C LEU A 168 1.44 18.41 -0.51
N LEU A 169 0.64 17.47 -0.07
CA LEU A 169 1.05 16.28 0.67
C LEU A 169 0.69 15.04 -0.17
N ASP A 170 1.70 14.43 -0.79
CA ASP A 170 1.52 13.26 -1.65
C ASP A 170 1.82 11.98 -0.85
N GLU A 171 0.77 11.26 -0.46
CA GLU A 171 0.79 10.06 0.39
C GLU A 171 1.66 10.19 1.67
N PRO A 172 1.45 11.26 2.47
CA PRO A 172 2.34 11.59 3.57
C PRO A 172 2.36 10.55 4.69
N THR A 173 1.39 9.64 4.74
CA THR A 173 1.21 8.64 5.79
C THR A 173 1.73 7.26 5.42
N SER A 174 2.32 7.09 4.24
CA SER A 174 2.79 5.79 3.73
C SER A 174 3.75 5.04 4.67
N THR A 175 4.55 5.79 5.43
CA THR A 175 5.52 5.25 6.42
C THR A 175 5.19 5.61 7.86
N LEU A 176 4.10 6.36 8.09
CA LEU A 176 3.68 6.81 9.42
C LEU A 176 2.64 5.85 10.02
N SER A 177 2.62 5.74 11.35
CA SER A 177 1.65 4.92 12.08
C SER A 177 1.27 5.54 13.43
N GLY A 178 0.10 5.21 13.95
CA GLY A 178 -0.35 5.60 15.28
C GLY A 178 -0.12 7.08 15.60
N ARG A 179 0.70 7.38 16.61
CA ARG A 179 1.00 8.75 17.09
C ARG A 179 1.59 9.68 16.03
N ASP A 180 2.18 9.13 14.99
CA ASP A 180 2.75 9.93 13.90
C ASP A 180 1.65 10.48 13.00
N ILE A 181 0.57 9.75 12.82
CA ILE A 181 -0.63 10.22 12.10
C ILE A 181 -1.31 11.35 12.89
N ASP A 182 -1.41 11.21 14.23
CA ASP A 182 -1.93 12.27 15.10
C ASP A 182 -1.06 13.53 15.04
N TRP A 183 0.28 13.36 14.98
CA TRP A 183 1.20 14.47 14.77
C TRP A 183 0.93 15.18 13.44
N LEU A 184 0.76 14.45 12.36
CA LEU A 184 0.47 15.00 11.04
C LEU A 184 -0.85 15.80 11.05
N GLY A 185 -1.89 15.27 11.69
CA GLY A 185 -3.18 15.96 11.83
C GLY A 185 -3.05 17.31 12.50
N ARG A 186 -2.27 17.41 13.60
CA ARG A 186 -1.99 18.68 14.27
C ARG A 186 -1.24 19.67 13.37
N VAL A 187 -0.27 19.16 12.63
CA VAL A 187 0.53 19.99 11.69
C VAL A 187 -0.33 20.52 10.55
N ILE A 188 -1.21 19.69 9.98
CA ILE A 188 -2.16 20.10 8.93
C ILE A 188 -3.10 21.20 9.47
N GLU A 189 -3.67 21.02 10.67
CA GLU A 189 -4.56 22.00 11.28
C GLU A 189 -3.86 23.33 11.52
N ASP A 190 -2.61 23.31 11.98
CA ASP A 190 -1.79 24.51 12.21
C ASP A 190 -1.53 25.30 10.90
N VAL A 191 -1.23 24.56 9.83
CA VAL A 191 -1.01 25.14 8.49
C VAL A 191 -2.31 25.73 7.93
N LYS A 192 -3.42 25.05 8.10
CA LYS A 192 -4.76 25.51 7.71
C LYS A 192 -5.17 26.78 8.46
N GLN A 193 -4.96 26.82 9.79
CA GLN A 193 -5.31 27.99 10.62
C GLN A 193 -4.52 29.26 10.23
N ARG A 194 -3.34 29.12 9.64
CA ARG A 194 -2.58 30.24 9.04
C ARG A 194 -3.13 30.70 7.70
N GLY A 195 -4.24 30.10 7.22
CA GLY A 195 -4.91 30.46 5.97
C GLY A 195 -4.35 29.73 4.74
N SER A 196 -3.40 28.80 4.90
CA SER A 196 -2.88 28.01 3.80
C SER A 196 -3.90 26.99 3.33
N ALA A 197 -3.93 26.70 2.02
CA ALA A 197 -4.66 25.58 1.45
C ALA A 197 -3.79 24.32 1.53
N VAL A 198 -4.38 23.19 1.85
CA VAL A 198 -3.69 21.89 1.85
C VAL A 198 -4.33 20.97 0.82
N ILE A 199 -3.52 20.43 -0.08
CA ILE A 199 -3.92 19.37 -1.01
C ILE A 199 -3.38 18.06 -0.42
N PHE A 200 -4.29 17.15 -0.06
CA PHE A 200 -3.97 15.91 0.62
C PHE A 200 -4.27 14.73 -0.31
N ILE A 201 -3.23 14.00 -0.72
CA ILE A 201 -3.38 12.82 -1.56
C ILE A 201 -3.18 11.60 -0.69
N SER A 202 -4.21 10.77 -0.60
CA SER A 202 -4.19 9.51 0.13
C SER A 202 -5.20 8.55 -0.48
N HIS A 203 -4.93 7.27 -0.36
CA HIS A 203 -5.88 6.20 -0.66
C HIS A 203 -6.57 5.65 0.61
N ARG A 204 -6.25 6.20 1.79
CA ARG A 204 -6.77 5.76 3.09
C ARG A 204 -7.95 6.62 3.52
N MET A 205 -9.17 6.11 3.35
CA MET A 205 -10.40 6.84 3.69
C MET A 205 -10.50 7.33 5.14
N PRO A 206 -10.01 6.58 6.17
CA PRO A 206 -10.01 7.10 7.55
C PRO A 206 -9.25 8.42 7.70
N GLU A 207 -8.10 8.59 7.01
CA GLU A 207 -7.30 9.82 7.05
C GLU A 207 -7.99 10.95 6.30
N VAL A 208 -8.60 10.65 5.14
CA VAL A 208 -9.37 11.62 4.36
C VAL A 208 -10.53 12.15 5.19
N ASN A 209 -11.27 11.28 5.87
CA ASN A 209 -12.38 11.67 6.74
C ASN A 209 -11.92 12.46 7.98
N ALA A 210 -10.72 12.16 8.51
CA ALA A 210 -10.19 12.83 9.70
C ALA A 210 -9.62 14.22 9.41
N PHE A 211 -9.00 14.43 8.24
CA PHE A 211 -8.20 15.63 7.98
C PHE A 211 -8.82 16.57 6.96
N CYS A 212 -9.69 16.09 6.05
CA CYS A 212 -10.15 16.87 4.90
C CYS A 212 -11.56 17.42 5.09
N GLU A 213 -11.86 18.58 4.49
CA GLU A 213 -13.22 19.14 4.38
C GLU A 213 -13.87 18.86 3.02
N PHE A 214 -13.07 18.75 1.98
CA PHE A 214 -13.51 18.53 0.61
C PHE A 214 -12.74 17.38 -0.01
N LEU A 215 -13.31 16.75 -1.01
CA LEU A 215 -12.65 15.77 -1.86
C LEU A 215 -12.94 16.04 -3.34
N THR A 216 -11.99 15.73 -4.19
CA THR A 216 -12.18 15.60 -5.63
C THR A 216 -11.68 14.23 -6.06
N VAL A 217 -12.45 13.54 -6.87
CA VAL A 217 -12.09 12.22 -7.40
C VAL A 217 -11.62 12.34 -8.84
N PHE A 218 -10.42 11.81 -9.11
CA PHE A 218 -9.89 11.66 -10.46
C PHE A 218 -10.05 10.21 -10.93
N ARG A 219 -10.41 10.04 -12.20
CA ARG A 219 -10.47 8.74 -12.87
C ARG A 219 -10.15 8.90 -14.36
N ASN A 220 -9.23 8.08 -14.88
CA ASN A 220 -8.80 8.09 -16.28
C ASN A 220 -8.39 9.50 -16.77
N GLY A 221 -7.65 10.23 -15.95
CA GLY A 221 -7.16 11.56 -16.30
C GLY A 221 -8.19 12.71 -16.23
N LYS A 222 -9.41 12.46 -15.73
CA LYS A 222 -10.50 13.43 -15.59
C LYS A 222 -10.94 13.60 -14.15
N ASP A 223 -11.44 14.76 -13.79
CA ASP A 223 -12.19 14.97 -12.57
C ASP A 223 -13.60 14.41 -12.71
N VAL A 224 -13.97 13.46 -11.86
CA VAL A 224 -15.29 12.80 -11.87
C VAL A 224 -16.29 13.61 -11.06
N GLY A 225 -15.84 14.25 -9.98
CA GLY A 225 -16.68 15.09 -9.15
C GLY A 225 -15.95 15.58 -7.91
N THR A 226 -16.50 16.63 -7.32
CA THR A 226 -16.04 17.26 -6.09
C THR A 226 -17.20 17.32 -5.10
N ALA A 227 -16.95 16.97 -3.85
CA ALA A 227 -17.94 16.99 -2.77
C ALA A 227 -17.32 17.46 -1.44
N ARG A 228 -18.16 17.82 -0.49
CA ARG A 228 -17.75 18.00 0.90
C ARG A 228 -17.69 16.64 1.61
N ILE A 229 -16.74 16.48 2.52
CA ILE A 229 -16.67 15.28 3.36
C ILE A 229 -17.97 15.16 4.18
N GLY A 230 -18.57 13.96 4.15
CA GLY A 230 -19.86 13.67 4.79
C GLY A 230 -21.09 13.89 3.91
N GLU A 231 -20.98 14.52 2.73
CA GLU A 231 -22.08 14.62 1.76
C GLU A 231 -22.26 13.32 0.95
N LEU A 232 -21.19 12.56 0.77
CA LEU A 232 -21.19 11.28 0.07
C LEU A 232 -20.91 10.14 1.06
N SER A 233 -21.60 9.04 0.88
CA SER A 233 -21.28 7.79 1.56
C SER A 233 -19.94 7.23 1.06
N GLN A 234 -19.31 6.37 1.85
CA GLN A 234 -18.08 5.71 1.45
C GLN A 234 -18.25 4.91 0.16
N ASP A 235 -19.40 4.26 -0.02
CA ASP A 235 -19.76 3.52 -1.24
C ASP A 235 -19.83 4.42 -2.48
N GLU A 236 -20.37 5.63 -2.34
CA GLU A 236 -20.44 6.59 -3.46
C GLU A 236 -19.05 7.09 -3.84
N ILE A 237 -18.19 7.40 -2.86
CA ILE A 237 -16.81 7.79 -3.12
C ILE A 237 -16.07 6.67 -3.86
N VAL A 238 -16.22 5.43 -3.41
CA VAL A 238 -15.60 4.26 -4.06
C VAL A 238 -16.16 4.07 -5.48
N ARG A 239 -17.47 4.23 -5.68
CA ARG A 239 -18.07 4.22 -7.05
C ARG A 239 -17.47 5.30 -7.96
N MET A 240 -17.22 6.49 -7.45
CA MET A 240 -16.57 7.55 -8.22
C MET A 240 -15.15 7.17 -8.60
N ILE A 241 -14.39 6.57 -7.66
CA ILE A 241 -13.00 6.14 -7.87
C ILE A 241 -12.94 5.02 -8.90
N ILE A 242 -13.68 3.92 -8.69
CA ILE A 242 -13.59 2.67 -9.48
C ILE A 242 -14.53 2.70 -10.68
N GLY A 243 -15.64 3.44 -10.61
CA GLY A 243 -16.71 3.46 -11.62
C GLY A 243 -17.76 2.37 -11.44
N ARG A 244 -17.73 1.58 -10.37
CA ARG A 244 -18.68 0.52 -9.99
C ARG A 244 -18.89 0.45 -8.47
N SER A 245 -19.94 -0.22 -8.01
CA SER A 245 -20.29 -0.28 -6.58
C SER A 245 -19.36 -1.18 -5.77
N LEU A 246 -19.21 -0.91 -4.45
CA LEU A 246 -18.43 -1.72 -3.50
C LEU A 246 -18.92 -3.18 -3.42
N ASN A 247 -20.23 -3.42 -3.50
CA ASN A 247 -20.79 -4.77 -3.56
C ASN A 247 -20.33 -5.56 -4.80
N ALA A 248 -19.83 -4.85 -5.84
CA ALA A 248 -19.15 -5.43 -6.99
C ALA A 248 -17.62 -5.53 -6.80
N THR A 249 -17.08 -5.10 -5.65
CA THR A 249 -15.63 -5.10 -5.38
C THR A 249 -15.17 -6.47 -4.85
N PHE A 250 -16.00 -7.12 -4.03
CA PHE A 250 -15.72 -8.47 -3.56
C PHE A 250 -16.50 -9.49 -4.42
N PRO A 251 -15.83 -10.51 -4.98
CA PRO A 251 -16.52 -11.59 -5.67
C PRO A 251 -17.41 -12.35 -4.70
N SER A 252 -18.53 -12.90 -5.20
CA SER A 252 -19.39 -13.77 -4.40
C SER A 252 -18.60 -15.01 -3.98
N ARG A 253 -18.66 -15.34 -2.68
CA ARG A 253 -17.96 -16.52 -2.15
C ARG A 253 -18.48 -17.79 -2.80
N THR A 254 -17.57 -18.71 -3.08
CA THR A 254 -17.92 -20.07 -3.51
C THR A 254 -18.52 -20.82 -2.34
N LYS A 255 -19.61 -21.56 -2.55
CA LYS A 255 -20.08 -22.49 -1.52
C LYS A 255 -19.11 -23.66 -1.43
N LEU A 256 -18.56 -23.91 -0.24
CA LEU A 256 -17.74 -25.08 -0.02
C LEU A 256 -18.62 -26.33 -0.10
N GLU A 257 -18.40 -27.16 -1.10
CA GLU A 257 -19.01 -28.47 -1.18
C GLU A 257 -18.24 -29.44 -0.27
N ASN A 258 -18.90 -29.94 0.77
CA ASN A 258 -18.47 -30.99 1.71
C ASN A 258 -17.21 -30.71 2.58
N HIS A 259 -17.46 -30.58 3.88
CA HIS A 259 -16.46 -30.53 4.95
C HIS A 259 -15.63 -31.83 5.14
N ASP A 260 -16.00 -32.95 4.48
CA ASP A 260 -15.36 -34.26 4.65
C ASP A 260 -14.22 -34.54 3.65
N LYS A 261 -13.87 -33.56 2.80
CA LYS A 261 -12.74 -33.74 1.86
C LYS A 261 -11.41 -33.71 2.62
N ILE A 262 -10.42 -34.46 2.12
CA ILE A 262 -9.05 -34.45 2.62
C ILE A 262 -8.52 -32.99 2.54
N PRO A 263 -8.02 -32.41 3.64
CA PRO A 263 -7.52 -31.04 3.63
C PRO A 263 -6.35 -30.87 2.65
N SER A 264 -6.36 -29.78 1.89
CA SER A 264 -5.23 -29.40 1.03
C SER A 264 -3.98 -29.09 1.86
N LEU A 265 -4.18 -28.43 3.01
CA LEU A 265 -3.14 -28.12 3.99
C LEU A 265 -3.70 -28.30 5.39
N ALA A 266 -2.93 -28.93 6.28
CA ALA A 266 -3.24 -28.95 7.71
C ALA A 266 -1.98 -28.71 8.53
N ALA A 267 -2.14 -27.93 9.58
CA ALA A 267 -1.13 -27.69 10.62
C ALA A 267 -1.55 -28.42 11.88
N LYS A 268 -0.62 -29.15 12.49
CA LYS A 268 -0.83 -29.97 13.67
C LYS A 268 0.14 -29.58 14.77
N ASN A 269 -0.39 -28.86 15.76
CA ASN A 269 0.34 -28.45 16.97
C ASN A 269 1.68 -27.74 16.67
N LEU A 270 1.67 -26.78 15.74
CA LEU A 270 2.88 -26.07 15.36
C LEU A 270 3.34 -25.17 16.51
N CYS A 271 4.60 -25.35 16.93
CA CYS A 271 5.22 -24.52 17.94
C CYS A 271 6.56 -23.96 17.44
N ILE A 272 6.78 -22.69 17.76
CA ILE A 272 8.06 -21.96 17.57
C ILE A 272 8.30 -21.16 18.84
N SER A 273 9.43 -21.41 19.51
CA SER A 273 9.73 -20.87 20.85
C SER A 273 9.55 -19.35 20.95
N GLY A 274 8.66 -18.94 21.86
CA GLY A 274 8.36 -17.53 22.13
C GLY A 274 7.53 -16.82 21.07
N ARG A 275 7.08 -17.53 20.00
CA ARG A 275 6.39 -16.89 18.87
C ARG A 275 5.10 -17.59 18.43
N LEU A 276 5.07 -18.93 18.47
CA LEU A 276 3.92 -19.73 18.09
C LEU A 276 3.73 -20.86 19.09
N ASP A 277 2.52 -21.02 19.61
CA ASP A 277 2.22 -21.99 20.66
C ASP A 277 0.98 -22.83 20.29
N GLY A 278 1.24 -24.00 19.72
CA GLY A 278 0.23 -25.03 19.47
C GLY A 278 -0.76 -24.68 18.35
N ALA A 279 -0.34 -24.03 17.28
CA ALA A 279 -1.23 -23.68 16.18
C ALA A 279 -1.78 -24.91 15.46
N ASN A 280 -3.11 -24.96 15.32
CA ASN A 280 -3.85 -26.05 14.67
C ASN A 280 -4.88 -25.49 13.71
N PHE A 281 -4.81 -25.86 12.43
CA PHE A 281 -5.84 -25.51 11.43
C PHE A 281 -5.85 -26.53 10.28
N LYS A 282 -6.92 -26.48 9.48
CA LYS A 282 -7.07 -27.23 8.25
C LYS A 282 -7.66 -26.32 7.18
N ILE A 283 -7.25 -26.48 5.94
CA ILE A 283 -7.81 -25.78 4.79
C ILE A 283 -8.34 -26.82 3.80
N ALA A 284 -9.61 -26.71 3.45
CA ALA A 284 -10.24 -27.58 2.47
C ALA A 284 -9.90 -27.14 1.03
N PRO A 285 -9.99 -28.04 0.03
CA PRO A 285 -9.91 -27.64 -1.38
C PRO A 285 -10.99 -26.59 -1.72
N GLY A 286 -10.60 -25.50 -2.37
CA GLY A 286 -11.49 -24.39 -2.72
C GLY A 286 -11.71 -23.38 -1.59
N GLU A 287 -11.09 -23.56 -0.43
CA GLU A 287 -11.29 -22.70 0.74
C GLU A 287 -10.30 -21.53 0.77
N ILE A 288 -10.80 -20.36 1.18
CA ILE A 288 -10.00 -19.25 1.69
C ILE A 288 -10.17 -19.22 3.21
N LEU A 289 -9.11 -19.59 3.93
CA LEU A 289 -9.03 -19.49 5.40
C LEU A 289 -8.31 -18.21 5.77
N GLY A 290 -9.01 -17.31 6.46
CA GLY A 290 -8.47 -16.06 6.96
C GLY A 290 -7.68 -16.24 8.25
N VAL A 291 -6.63 -15.48 8.41
CA VAL A 291 -5.89 -15.31 9.66
C VAL A 291 -5.92 -13.83 10.02
N SER A 292 -6.35 -13.50 11.24
CA SER A 292 -6.38 -12.15 11.79
C SER A 292 -5.54 -12.06 13.05
N GLY A 293 -5.23 -10.84 13.47
CA GLY A 293 -4.51 -10.54 14.71
C GLY A 293 -3.70 -9.26 14.59
N LEU A 294 -3.31 -8.67 15.71
CA LEU A 294 -2.39 -7.54 15.71
C LEU A 294 -1.02 -7.98 15.18
N GLN A 295 -0.29 -7.05 14.59
CA GLN A 295 1.04 -7.35 14.02
C GLN A 295 1.99 -7.91 15.10
N GLY A 296 2.73 -8.97 14.78
CA GLY A 296 3.67 -9.62 15.71
C GLY A 296 3.06 -10.66 16.65
N MET A 297 1.80 -11.08 16.42
CA MET A 297 1.14 -12.11 17.23
C MET A 297 1.36 -13.55 16.73
N GLY A 298 2.39 -13.79 15.90
CA GLY A 298 2.78 -15.12 15.41
C GLY A 298 2.32 -15.46 13.99
N GLN A 299 1.62 -14.56 13.31
CA GLN A 299 1.12 -14.80 11.95
C GLN A 299 2.27 -15.01 10.96
N SER A 300 3.29 -14.15 10.99
CA SER A 300 4.45 -14.24 10.09
C SER A 300 5.16 -15.59 10.26
N GLU A 301 5.38 -15.99 11.49
CA GLU A 301 6.00 -17.27 11.84
C GLU A 301 5.18 -18.46 11.33
N LEU A 302 3.84 -18.39 11.45
CA LEU A 302 2.94 -19.40 10.93
C LEU A 302 3.08 -19.57 9.42
N PHE A 303 3.08 -18.47 8.66
CA PHE A 303 3.19 -18.47 7.20
C PHE A 303 4.58 -18.96 6.75
N LEU A 304 5.64 -18.48 7.39
CA LEU A 304 7.03 -18.88 7.09
C LEU A 304 7.26 -20.36 7.40
N ALA A 305 6.70 -20.89 8.51
CA ALA A 305 6.79 -22.29 8.84
C ALA A 305 6.05 -23.16 7.82
N CYS A 306 4.83 -22.77 7.42
CA CYS A 306 4.07 -23.46 6.39
C CYS A 306 4.75 -23.43 5.00
N PHE A 307 5.67 -22.50 4.77
CA PHE A 307 6.47 -22.41 3.54
C PHE A 307 7.85 -23.06 3.67
N GLY A 308 8.21 -23.59 4.84
CA GLY A 308 9.54 -24.15 5.08
C GLY A 308 10.66 -23.12 5.19
N ALA A 309 10.33 -21.83 5.35
CA ALA A 309 11.29 -20.76 5.55
C ALA A 309 11.67 -20.55 7.03
N MET A 310 10.94 -21.19 7.95
CA MET A 310 11.20 -21.16 9.39
C MET A 310 11.04 -22.56 9.97
N PRO A 311 12.02 -23.08 10.75
CA PRO A 311 11.93 -24.41 11.33
C PRO A 311 10.91 -24.44 12.47
N LEU A 312 10.26 -25.60 12.64
CA LEU A 312 9.35 -25.88 13.74
C LEU A 312 10.11 -26.54 14.90
N ASP A 313 9.81 -26.13 16.13
CA ASP A 313 10.29 -26.82 17.33
C ASP A 313 9.45 -28.08 17.62
N LYS A 314 8.12 -27.98 17.37
CA LYS A 314 7.16 -29.08 17.53
C LYS A 314 6.05 -29.00 16.49
N GLY A 315 5.37 -30.13 16.32
CA GLY A 315 4.28 -30.25 15.39
C GLY A 315 4.71 -30.73 14.02
N HIS A 316 3.79 -30.75 13.07
CA HIS A 316 4.04 -31.11 11.68
C HIS A 316 2.98 -30.52 10.75
N ILE A 317 3.29 -30.52 9.47
CA ILE A 317 2.40 -30.06 8.40
C ILE A 317 1.98 -31.28 7.57
N GLU A 318 0.72 -31.27 7.17
CA GLU A 318 0.16 -32.28 6.25
C GLU A 318 -0.32 -31.58 4.97
N VAL A 319 0.00 -32.15 3.82
CA VAL A 319 -0.52 -31.73 2.51
C VAL A 319 -1.26 -32.90 1.89
N ASN A 320 -2.52 -32.66 1.49
CA ASN A 320 -3.42 -33.72 0.99
C ASN A 320 -3.47 -34.94 1.93
N GLY A 321 -3.53 -34.67 3.25
CA GLY A 321 -3.60 -35.69 4.30
C GLY A 321 -2.31 -36.47 4.55
N LYS A 322 -1.20 -36.10 3.91
CA LYS A 322 0.12 -36.72 4.12
C LYS A 322 1.04 -35.78 4.84
N ARG A 323 1.71 -36.27 5.88
CA ARG A 323 2.75 -35.53 6.56
C ARG A 323 3.89 -35.20 5.58
N VAL A 324 4.32 -33.95 5.60
CA VAL A 324 5.45 -33.45 4.80
C VAL A 324 6.49 -32.78 5.71
N ASP A 325 7.75 -32.98 5.36
CA ASP A 325 8.86 -32.31 6.05
C ASP A 325 9.32 -31.15 5.16
N LEU A 326 9.00 -29.92 5.60
CA LEU A 326 9.36 -28.69 4.92
C LEU A 326 10.60 -28.10 5.59
N LEU A 327 11.79 -28.47 5.11
CA LEU A 327 13.08 -28.00 5.64
C LEU A 327 13.57 -26.76 4.91
N SER A 328 12.99 -26.47 3.75
CA SER A 328 13.32 -25.30 2.93
C SER A 328 12.11 -24.88 2.07
N PRO A 329 12.09 -23.61 1.57
CA PRO A 329 11.11 -23.17 0.58
C PRO A 329 11.09 -24.03 -0.70
N GLN A 330 12.21 -24.65 -1.06
CA GLN A 330 12.29 -25.54 -2.21
C GLN A 330 11.44 -26.80 -2.03
N ASP A 331 11.32 -27.32 -0.79
CA ASP A 331 10.45 -28.45 -0.50
C ASP A 331 8.99 -28.07 -0.69
N ALA A 332 8.58 -26.88 -0.24
CA ALA A 332 7.21 -26.38 -0.39
C ALA A 332 6.79 -26.23 -1.87
N VAL A 333 7.71 -25.81 -2.73
CA VAL A 333 7.45 -25.56 -4.16
C VAL A 333 7.42 -26.83 -5.00
N ARG A 334 7.86 -27.98 -4.47
CA ARG A 334 7.83 -29.26 -5.22
C ARG A 334 6.43 -29.57 -5.74
N ALA A 335 6.37 -30.18 -6.92
CA ALA A 335 5.11 -30.44 -7.62
C ALA A 335 4.14 -31.36 -6.85
N ASP A 336 4.65 -32.24 -5.97
CA ASP A 336 3.87 -33.11 -5.11
C ASP A 336 3.30 -32.38 -3.88
N ILE A 337 3.88 -31.25 -3.49
CA ILE A 337 3.47 -30.39 -2.36
C ILE A 337 2.71 -29.17 -2.87
N GLY A 338 3.34 -28.32 -3.67
CA GLY A 338 2.70 -27.23 -4.40
C GLY A 338 2.21 -26.09 -3.52
N ILE A 339 3.04 -25.60 -2.59
CA ILE A 339 2.77 -24.43 -1.76
C ILE A 339 3.54 -23.23 -2.31
N GLY A 340 2.85 -22.09 -2.49
CA GLY A 340 3.43 -20.79 -2.86
C GLY A 340 3.22 -19.75 -1.76
N LEU A 341 4.18 -18.82 -1.59
CA LEU A 341 4.10 -17.72 -0.61
C LEU A 341 4.11 -16.37 -1.31
N ILE A 342 3.06 -15.58 -1.09
CA ILE A 342 2.99 -14.16 -1.45
C ILE A 342 3.32 -13.35 -0.19
N PRO A 343 4.49 -12.69 -0.12
CA PRO A 343 4.95 -11.99 1.08
C PRO A 343 4.31 -10.59 1.21
N GLU A 344 4.43 -9.99 2.39
CA GLU A 344 4.00 -8.62 2.68
C GLU A 344 4.77 -7.58 1.84
N ASP A 345 6.10 -7.71 1.80
CA ASP A 345 6.94 -6.84 0.98
C ASP A 345 7.39 -7.52 -0.31
N ARG A 346 6.59 -7.31 -1.36
CA ARG A 346 6.90 -7.82 -2.69
C ARG A 346 8.23 -7.32 -3.27
N LYS A 347 8.73 -6.13 -2.84
CA LYS A 347 9.92 -5.52 -3.43
C LYS A 347 11.21 -6.15 -2.92
N THR A 348 11.23 -6.59 -1.67
CA THR A 348 12.40 -7.19 -1.03
C THR A 348 12.36 -8.72 -0.99
N GLU A 349 11.14 -9.30 -0.93
CA GLU A 349 10.95 -10.73 -0.72
C GLU A 349 10.26 -11.42 -1.91
N GLY A 350 9.43 -10.68 -2.67
CA GLY A 350 8.62 -11.25 -3.74
C GLY A 350 9.28 -11.22 -5.12
N LEU A 351 10.08 -10.19 -5.43
CA LEU A 351 10.59 -9.90 -6.78
C LEU A 351 12.05 -9.50 -6.79
N PHE A 352 12.72 -9.88 -7.86
CA PHE A 352 14.01 -9.32 -8.25
C PHE A 352 13.75 -8.12 -9.16
N LEU A 353 13.72 -6.90 -8.61
CA LEU A 353 13.31 -5.67 -9.32
C LEU A 353 14.19 -5.33 -10.53
N LYS A 354 15.44 -5.81 -10.57
CA LYS A 354 16.38 -5.62 -11.67
C LYS A 354 16.16 -6.59 -12.83
N LEU A 355 15.48 -7.73 -12.59
CA LEU A 355 15.12 -8.70 -13.60
C LEU A 355 13.78 -8.31 -14.25
N ASP A 356 13.55 -8.81 -15.48
CA ASP A 356 12.28 -8.67 -16.17
C ASP A 356 11.19 -9.57 -15.59
N GLY A 357 9.96 -9.42 -16.09
CA GLY A 357 8.82 -10.20 -15.63
C GLY A 357 8.96 -11.68 -15.94
N LEU A 358 9.48 -12.04 -17.10
CA LEU A 358 9.71 -13.43 -17.52
C LEU A 358 10.60 -14.16 -16.52
N ARG A 359 11.75 -13.57 -16.19
CA ARG A 359 12.70 -14.16 -15.24
C ARG A 359 12.13 -14.23 -13.82
N ASN A 360 11.33 -13.24 -13.41
CA ASN A 360 10.65 -13.29 -12.10
C ASN A 360 9.59 -14.39 -12.03
N LEU A 361 8.87 -14.65 -13.11
CA LEU A 361 7.86 -15.72 -13.17
C LEU A 361 8.51 -17.11 -13.14
N SER A 362 9.51 -17.35 -13.98
CA SER A 362 10.07 -18.68 -14.22
C SER A 362 11.09 -19.14 -13.18
N LEU A 363 11.69 -18.21 -12.42
CA LEU A 363 12.81 -18.48 -11.52
C LEU A 363 12.58 -19.68 -10.56
N PRO A 364 11.43 -19.84 -9.89
CA PRO A 364 11.22 -20.98 -8.99
C PRO A 364 11.19 -22.34 -9.70
N VAL A 365 10.91 -22.35 -11.00
CA VAL A 365 10.76 -23.55 -11.82
C VAL A 365 11.69 -23.55 -13.03
N LEU A 366 12.72 -22.73 -13.01
CA LEU A 366 13.67 -22.56 -14.13
C LEU A 366 14.29 -23.90 -14.58
N SER A 367 14.45 -24.84 -13.67
CA SER A 367 14.91 -26.21 -13.96
C SER A 367 14.02 -26.94 -14.96
N ARG A 368 12.72 -26.64 -15.05
CA ARG A 368 11.77 -27.23 -16.03
C ARG A 368 12.10 -26.80 -17.46
N TYR A 369 12.72 -25.65 -17.63
CA TYR A 369 13.08 -25.04 -18.90
C TYR A 369 14.59 -25.14 -19.19
N THR A 370 15.37 -25.83 -18.32
CA THR A 370 16.81 -25.95 -18.45
C THR A 370 17.19 -27.35 -18.87
N ARG A 371 17.96 -27.47 -19.97
CA ARG A 371 18.50 -28.74 -20.48
C ARG A 371 20.01 -28.64 -20.61
N LEU A 372 20.75 -29.50 -19.96
CA LEU A 372 22.23 -29.47 -19.93
C LEU A 372 22.83 -28.10 -19.56
N GLY A 373 22.16 -27.34 -18.65
CA GLY A 373 22.61 -26.01 -18.24
C GLY A 373 22.22 -24.86 -19.18
N ILE A 374 21.52 -25.16 -20.29
CA ILE A 374 21.04 -24.18 -21.26
C ILE A 374 19.53 -23.99 -21.08
N ILE A 375 19.07 -22.74 -21.02
CA ILE A 375 17.65 -22.41 -20.89
C ILE A 375 16.99 -22.47 -22.27
N ASP A 376 15.87 -23.18 -22.37
CA ASP A 376 14.98 -23.14 -23.52
C ASP A 376 14.06 -21.92 -23.40
N GLU A 377 14.53 -20.79 -23.94
CA GLU A 377 13.83 -19.51 -23.87
C GLU A 377 12.45 -19.54 -24.54
N LYS A 378 12.26 -20.39 -25.56
CA LYS A 378 10.95 -20.52 -26.23
C LYS A 378 9.92 -21.20 -25.34
N ALA A 379 10.31 -22.29 -24.70
CA ALA A 379 9.44 -23.02 -23.78
C ALA A 379 9.14 -22.17 -22.53
N GLU A 380 10.13 -21.46 -21.98
CA GLU A 380 9.99 -20.56 -20.85
C GLU A 380 9.01 -19.41 -21.17
N THR A 381 9.18 -18.77 -22.34
CA THR A 381 8.33 -17.66 -22.80
C THR A 381 6.89 -18.12 -23.01
N ALA A 382 6.68 -19.21 -23.75
CA ALA A 382 5.34 -19.74 -24.03
C ALA A 382 4.55 -20.07 -22.75
N ALA A 383 5.19 -20.75 -21.77
CA ALA A 383 4.54 -21.06 -20.49
C ALA A 383 4.22 -19.80 -19.67
N SER A 384 5.04 -18.77 -19.78
CA SER A 384 4.85 -17.50 -19.05
C SER A 384 3.78 -16.61 -19.70
N GLU A 385 3.58 -16.68 -21.01
CA GLU A 385 2.54 -15.93 -21.75
C GLU A 385 1.13 -16.26 -21.24
N ASP A 386 0.83 -17.54 -21.06
CA ASP A 386 -0.48 -18.00 -20.53
C ASP A 386 -0.74 -17.40 -19.14
N VAL A 387 0.29 -17.39 -18.29
CA VAL A 387 0.17 -16.86 -16.92
C VAL A 387 0.01 -15.34 -16.93
N ILE A 388 0.76 -14.61 -17.75
CA ILE A 388 0.65 -13.15 -17.88
C ILE A 388 -0.75 -12.75 -18.33
N GLN A 389 -1.36 -13.50 -19.26
CA GLN A 389 -2.76 -13.31 -19.66
C GLN A 389 -3.72 -13.57 -18.51
N THR A 390 -3.55 -14.67 -17.78
CA THR A 390 -4.38 -15.02 -16.62
C THR A 390 -4.35 -13.93 -15.55
N VAL A 391 -3.17 -13.41 -15.20
CA VAL A 391 -3.06 -12.34 -14.19
C VAL A 391 -3.35 -10.94 -14.76
N GLN A 392 -3.74 -10.84 -16.02
CA GLN A 392 -4.11 -9.58 -16.69
C GLN A 392 -3.03 -8.50 -16.57
N VAL A 393 -1.78 -8.85 -16.79
CA VAL A 393 -0.64 -7.94 -16.86
C VAL A 393 -0.30 -7.68 -18.32
N ASP A 394 0.10 -6.46 -18.65
CA ASP A 394 0.54 -6.10 -20.00
C ASP A 394 1.68 -7.03 -20.45
N SER A 395 1.58 -7.60 -21.64
CA SER A 395 2.59 -8.54 -22.20
C SER A 395 4.01 -7.96 -22.25
N ARG A 396 4.15 -6.62 -22.32
CA ARG A 396 5.43 -5.92 -22.23
C ARG A 396 6.14 -6.17 -20.91
N ALA A 397 5.41 -6.59 -19.85
CA ALA A 397 5.98 -6.93 -18.56
C ALA A 397 6.98 -8.08 -18.66
N MET A 398 6.81 -9.02 -19.59
CA MET A 398 7.73 -10.14 -19.78
C MET A 398 9.16 -9.67 -20.06
N PHE A 399 9.32 -8.57 -20.81
CA PHE A 399 10.62 -8.08 -21.25
C PHE A 399 11.02 -6.74 -20.62
N THR A 400 10.28 -6.29 -19.61
CA THR A 400 10.53 -5.06 -18.88
C THR A 400 10.91 -5.37 -17.44
N ARG A 401 11.86 -4.62 -16.88
CA ARG A 401 12.29 -4.80 -15.48
C ARG A 401 11.11 -4.63 -14.52
N ALA A 402 10.97 -5.55 -13.58
CA ALA A 402 9.88 -5.55 -12.60
C ALA A 402 9.82 -4.26 -11.77
N GLY A 403 10.96 -3.60 -11.54
CA GLY A 403 11.02 -2.32 -10.85
C GLY A 403 10.35 -1.14 -11.57
N ALA A 404 10.10 -1.27 -12.88
CA ALA A 404 9.43 -0.22 -13.67
C ALA A 404 7.89 -0.29 -13.63
N PHE A 405 7.32 -1.35 -13.05
CA PHE A 405 5.87 -1.52 -12.98
C PHE A 405 5.25 -0.86 -11.74
N SER A 406 3.96 -0.51 -11.86
CA SER A 406 3.13 -0.11 -10.72
C SER A 406 3.09 -1.21 -9.65
N GLY A 407 2.82 -0.84 -8.40
CA GLY A 407 2.72 -1.79 -7.31
C GLY A 407 1.72 -2.93 -7.57
N GLY A 408 0.61 -2.62 -8.22
CA GLY A 408 -0.39 -3.61 -8.60
C GLY A 408 0.12 -4.63 -9.62
N ASN A 409 0.77 -4.18 -10.69
CA ASN A 409 1.37 -5.08 -11.68
C ASN A 409 2.50 -5.92 -11.08
N GLN A 410 3.31 -5.35 -10.18
CA GLN A 410 4.31 -6.11 -9.42
C GLN A 410 3.66 -7.24 -8.62
N GLN A 411 2.55 -6.95 -7.92
CA GLN A 411 1.83 -7.95 -7.13
C GLN A 411 1.25 -9.07 -7.99
N LYS A 412 0.70 -8.73 -9.16
CA LYS A 412 0.22 -9.70 -10.14
C LYS A 412 1.34 -10.59 -10.69
N ILE A 413 2.55 -10.07 -10.88
CA ILE A 413 3.73 -10.87 -11.26
C ILE A 413 4.09 -11.85 -10.13
N VAL A 414 4.04 -11.42 -8.86
CA VAL A 414 4.28 -12.34 -7.72
C VAL A 414 3.24 -13.44 -7.68
N LEU A 415 1.96 -13.13 -7.91
CA LEU A 415 0.91 -14.14 -7.99
C LEU A 415 1.13 -15.08 -9.18
N GLY A 416 1.40 -14.53 -10.37
CA GLY A 416 1.70 -15.27 -11.59
C GLY A 416 2.86 -16.25 -11.41
N LYS A 417 3.91 -15.87 -10.69
CA LYS A 417 5.03 -16.75 -10.35
C LYS A 417 4.57 -18.06 -9.71
N TRP A 418 3.63 -18.01 -8.78
CA TRP A 418 3.11 -19.18 -8.09
C TRP A 418 2.09 -19.95 -8.93
N LEU A 419 1.35 -19.29 -9.80
CA LEU A 419 0.52 -19.96 -10.80
C LEU A 419 1.38 -20.76 -11.78
N LEU A 420 2.50 -20.21 -12.26
CA LEU A 420 3.45 -20.90 -13.15
C LEU A 420 4.08 -22.12 -12.48
N THR A 421 4.29 -22.09 -11.17
CA THR A 421 4.80 -23.26 -10.42
C THR A 421 3.79 -24.41 -10.40
N GLY A 422 2.49 -24.13 -10.61
CA GLY A 422 1.40 -25.07 -10.42
C GLY A 422 1.05 -25.24 -8.95
N SER A 423 1.23 -24.21 -8.13
CA SER A 423 0.88 -24.22 -6.71
C SER A 423 -0.60 -24.53 -6.52
N ARG A 424 -0.91 -25.37 -5.53
CA ARG A 424 -2.27 -25.75 -5.13
C ARG A 424 -2.72 -25.06 -3.86
N VAL A 425 -1.77 -24.59 -3.06
CA VAL A 425 -1.99 -23.83 -1.84
C VAL A 425 -1.22 -22.51 -1.96
N LEU A 426 -1.90 -21.40 -1.76
CA LEU A 426 -1.29 -20.07 -1.70
C LEU A 426 -1.34 -19.55 -0.27
N LEU A 427 -0.18 -19.24 0.27
CA LEU A 427 -0.03 -18.52 1.53
C LEU A 427 0.09 -17.03 1.17
N MET A 428 -0.96 -16.25 1.42
CA MET A 428 -1.03 -14.85 1.03
C MET A 428 -0.94 -13.96 2.28
N TYR A 429 0.22 -13.34 2.48
CA TYR A 429 0.48 -12.50 3.64
C TYR A 429 0.35 -11.03 3.26
N ASP A 430 -0.78 -10.42 3.60
CA ASP A 430 -1.17 -9.03 3.31
C ASP A 430 -1.00 -8.65 1.81
N PRO A 431 -1.57 -9.46 0.88
CA PRO A 431 -1.26 -9.39 -0.55
C PRO A 431 -1.68 -8.08 -1.22
N THR A 432 -2.56 -7.33 -0.60
CA THR A 432 -3.14 -6.10 -1.12
C THR A 432 -2.52 -4.84 -0.53
N ARG A 433 -1.52 -5.00 0.35
CA ARG A 433 -0.84 -3.88 0.98
C ARG A 433 -0.13 -2.97 -0.03
N GLY A 434 -0.46 -1.67 0.04
CA GLY A 434 0.10 -0.67 -0.88
C GLY A 434 -0.28 -0.87 -2.34
N VAL A 435 -1.47 -1.45 -2.58
CA VAL A 435 -2.09 -1.63 -3.88
C VAL A 435 -3.35 -0.75 -3.93
N ASP A 436 -3.63 -0.17 -5.09
CA ASP A 436 -4.83 0.65 -5.27
C ASP A 436 -6.11 -0.19 -5.31
N VAL A 437 -7.25 0.46 -5.08
CA VAL A 437 -8.56 -0.21 -4.91
C VAL A 437 -8.96 -1.01 -6.15
N GLY A 438 -8.64 -0.53 -7.35
CA GLY A 438 -8.95 -1.25 -8.60
C GLY A 438 -8.15 -2.53 -8.73
N THR A 439 -6.84 -2.45 -8.48
CA THR A 439 -5.98 -3.63 -8.49
C THR A 439 -6.31 -4.62 -7.36
N LYS A 440 -6.74 -4.14 -6.17
CA LYS A 440 -7.24 -5.03 -5.11
C LYS A 440 -8.38 -5.91 -5.62
N HIS A 441 -9.35 -5.31 -6.30
CA HIS A 441 -10.46 -6.06 -6.88
C HIS A 441 -9.98 -7.12 -7.88
N GLU A 442 -9.02 -6.80 -8.74
CA GLU A 442 -8.45 -7.77 -9.69
C GLU A 442 -7.77 -8.92 -8.96
N ILE A 443 -7.05 -8.64 -7.87
CA ILE A 443 -6.46 -9.68 -7.00
C ILE A 443 -7.55 -10.56 -6.37
N TYR A 444 -8.66 -9.97 -5.90
CA TYR A 444 -9.78 -10.74 -5.34
C TYR A 444 -10.43 -11.65 -6.37
N LEU A 445 -10.57 -11.20 -7.62
CA LEU A 445 -11.05 -12.05 -8.71
C LEU A 445 -10.09 -13.21 -8.97
N LEU A 446 -8.78 -12.97 -9.01
CA LEU A 446 -7.78 -14.01 -9.18
C LEU A 446 -7.79 -15.03 -8.03
N MET A 447 -7.99 -14.58 -6.79
CA MET A 447 -8.16 -15.46 -5.62
C MET A 447 -9.40 -16.35 -5.77
N HIS A 448 -10.51 -15.74 -6.21
CA HIS A 448 -11.77 -16.46 -6.45
C HIS A 448 -11.63 -17.49 -7.60
N GLU A 449 -11.02 -17.10 -8.72
CA GLU A 449 -10.75 -18.01 -9.82
C GLU A 449 -9.84 -19.18 -9.40
N PHE A 450 -8.80 -18.90 -8.63
CA PHE A 450 -7.89 -19.91 -8.11
C PHE A 450 -8.61 -20.92 -7.20
N THR A 451 -9.47 -20.45 -6.31
CA THR A 451 -10.23 -21.33 -5.41
C THR A 451 -11.33 -22.10 -6.13
N ASN A 452 -11.99 -21.51 -7.14
CA ASN A 452 -12.95 -22.20 -8.01
C ASN A 452 -12.29 -23.34 -8.82
N ALA A 453 -11.02 -23.19 -9.18
CA ALA A 453 -10.22 -24.24 -9.80
C ALA A 453 -9.75 -25.32 -8.81
N GLY A 454 -10.16 -25.26 -7.54
CA GLY A 454 -9.83 -26.23 -6.48
C GLY A 454 -8.56 -25.89 -5.70
N GLY A 455 -7.94 -24.76 -5.93
CA GLY A 455 -6.84 -24.22 -5.12
C GLY A 455 -7.31 -23.81 -3.73
N SER A 456 -6.40 -23.69 -2.77
CA SER A 456 -6.70 -23.29 -1.39
C SER A 456 -5.83 -22.11 -0.98
N ILE A 457 -6.37 -21.20 -0.17
CA ILE A 457 -5.67 -19.99 0.24
C ILE A 457 -5.66 -19.88 1.77
N LEU A 458 -4.48 -19.66 2.36
CA LEU A 458 -4.33 -19.10 3.70
C LEU A 458 -4.07 -17.61 3.54
N LEU A 459 -5.01 -16.78 4.00
CA LEU A 459 -4.96 -15.33 3.83
C LEU A 459 -4.76 -14.63 5.17
N PHE A 460 -3.67 -13.89 5.32
CA PHE A 460 -3.57 -12.86 6.34
C PHE A 460 -3.82 -11.49 5.70
N SER A 461 -4.66 -10.67 6.32
CA SER A 461 -4.85 -9.27 5.92
C SER A 461 -4.97 -8.38 7.14
N THR A 462 -4.33 -7.21 7.07
CA THR A 462 -4.52 -6.12 8.05
C THR A 462 -5.84 -5.39 7.85
N GLU A 463 -6.51 -5.59 6.71
CA GLU A 463 -7.83 -5.01 6.41
C GLU A 463 -8.93 -6.00 6.75
N ILE A 464 -9.60 -5.80 7.89
CA ILE A 464 -10.67 -6.69 8.37
C ILE A 464 -11.80 -6.90 7.32
N PRO A 465 -12.24 -5.87 6.56
CA PRO A 465 -13.23 -6.07 5.50
C PRO A 465 -12.83 -7.12 4.45
N GLU A 466 -11.54 -7.28 4.14
CA GLU A 466 -11.08 -8.34 3.24
C GLU A 466 -11.35 -9.72 3.83
N LEU A 467 -11.04 -9.91 5.11
CA LEU A 467 -11.27 -11.18 5.80
C LEU A 467 -12.76 -11.50 5.87
N VAL A 468 -13.58 -10.50 6.23
CA VAL A 468 -15.04 -10.67 6.35
C VAL A 468 -15.69 -10.99 5.00
N ASN A 469 -15.22 -10.41 3.89
CA ASN A 469 -15.87 -10.56 2.59
C ASN A 469 -15.29 -11.68 1.71
N LEU A 470 -14.02 -12.06 1.87
CA LEU A 470 -13.36 -13.06 1.02
C LEU A 470 -13.27 -14.44 1.67
N CYS A 471 -13.12 -14.51 3.01
CA CYS A 471 -12.83 -15.76 3.69
C CYS A 471 -14.10 -16.58 3.98
N HIS A 472 -13.95 -17.89 3.97
CA HIS A 472 -14.99 -18.84 4.39
C HIS A 472 -14.99 -19.03 5.90
N ARG A 473 -13.82 -18.95 6.52
CA ARG A 473 -13.59 -18.95 7.97
C ARG A 473 -12.43 -18.02 8.30
N VAL A 474 -12.41 -17.51 9.52
CA VAL A 474 -11.32 -16.68 10.02
C VAL A 474 -10.84 -17.19 11.36
N ILE A 475 -9.53 -17.39 11.49
CA ILE A 475 -8.85 -17.68 12.74
C ILE A 475 -8.21 -16.40 13.26
N VAL A 476 -8.43 -16.09 14.55
CA VAL A 476 -7.81 -14.94 15.19
C VAL A 476 -6.65 -15.39 16.07
N MET A 477 -5.51 -14.74 15.89
CA MET A 477 -4.29 -15.00 16.65
C MET A 477 -4.05 -13.90 17.69
N TYR A 478 -3.65 -14.33 18.91
CA TYR A 478 -3.21 -13.44 19.98
C TYR A 478 -2.08 -14.12 20.77
N SER A 479 -0.97 -13.41 20.96
CA SER A 479 0.22 -13.89 21.70
C SER A 479 0.69 -15.29 21.27
N GLY A 480 0.77 -15.54 19.97
CA GLY A 480 1.22 -16.81 19.40
C GLY A 480 0.20 -17.94 19.40
N LYS A 481 -1.02 -17.72 19.90
CA LYS A 481 -2.09 -18.72 19.99
C LYS A 481 -3.25 -18.38 19.07
N MET A 482 -3.94 -19.42 18.61
CA MET A 482 -5.23 -19.29 17.94
C MET A 482 -6.31 -19.20 19.03
N VAL A 483 -6.90 -18.03 19.20
CA VAL A 483 -7.84 -17.74 20.32
C VAL A 483 -9.30 -17.80 19.92
N LEU A 484 -9.60 -17.65 18.64
CA LEU A 484 -10.96 -17.69 18.12
C LEU A 484 -10.96 -18.22 16.69
N GLU A 485 -11.98 -18.99 16.32
CA GLU A 485 -12.29 -19.37 14.94
C GLU A 485 -13.74 -19.02 14.67
N LEU A 486 -13.99 -18.29 13.60
CA LEU A 486 -15.33 -17.86 13.15
C LEU A 486 -15.65 -18.52 11.82
N SER A 487 -16.82 -19.13 11.74
CA SER A 487 -17.40 -19.62 10.49
C SER A 487 -17.98 -18.48 9.66
N GLN A 488 -18.30 -18.72 8.39
CA GLN A 488 -18.78 -17.73 7.45
C GLN A 488 -19.98 -16.90 7.98
N ASP A 489 -20.92 -17.57 8.64
CA ASP A 489 -22.14 -16.93 9.15
C ASP A 489 -21.91 -16.13 10.46
N GLU A 490 -20.76 -16.36 11.10
CA GLU A 490 -20.35 -15.69 12.34
C GLU A 490 -19.36 -14.55 12.11
N LEU A 491 -18.89 -14.37 10.84
CA LEU A 491 -17.89 -13.35 10.51
C LEU A 491 -18.44 -11.94 10.76
N ASP A 492 -17.82 -11.28 11.73
CA ASP A 492 -18.15 -9.94 12.16
C ASP A 492 -16.87 -9.16 12.49
N GLU A 493 -16.78 -7.91 12.02
CA GLU A 493 -15.57 -7.08 12.20
C GLU A 493 -15.28 -6.82 13.69
N GLU A 494 -16.32 -6.54 14.49
CA GLU A 494 -16.16 -6.24 15.92
C GLU A 494 -15.67 -7.46 16.68
N LYS A 495 -16.19 -8.64 16.39
CA LYS A 495 -15.75 -9.91 17.01
C LYS A 495 -14.28 -10.19 16.70
N ILE A 496 -13.87 -10.00 15.45
CA ILE A 496 -12.48 -10.20 15.03
C ILE A 496 -11.54 -9.24 15.76
N ILE A 497 -11.88 -7.94 15.80
CA ILE A 497 -11.06 -6.91 16.46
C ILE A 497 -10.93 -7.18 17.95
N ARG A 498 -12.02 -7.49 18.65
CA ARG A 498 -12.00 -7.78 20.10
C ARG A 498 -11.12 -8.99 20.43
N ALA A 499 -11.26 -10.07 19.67
CA ALA A 499 -10.41 -11.25 19.85
C ALA A 499 -8.93 -10.94 19.55
N ALA A 500 -8.63 -10.13 18.52
CA ALA A 500 -7.28 -9.68 18.21
C ALA A 500 -6.66 -8.79 19.30
N LEU A 501 -7.49 -8.12 20.12
CA LEU A 501 -7.05 -7.36 21.29
C LEU A 501 -6.93 -8.21 22.56
N GLY A 502 -7.24 -9.52 22.50
CA GLY A 502 -7.08 -10.46 23.61
C GLY A 502 -8.30 -10.55 24.54
N GLU A 503 -9.48 -10.06 24.12
CA GLU A 503 -10.71 -10.34 24.87
C GLU A 503 -11.05 -11.83 24.75
N SER A 504 -11.26 -12.49 25.90
CA SER A 504 -11.55 -13.93 25.94
C SER A 504 -12.90 -14.26 25.30
N SER A 505 -12.97 -15.41 24.61
CA SER A 505 -14.17 -15.93 23.94
C SER A 505 -15.41 -15.98 24.85
N ASP A 506 -15.27 -16.25 26.15
CA ASP A 506 -16.40 -16.28 27.11
C ASP A 506 -17.12 -14.94 27.26
N LYS A 507 -16.46 -13.81 26.98
CA LYS A 507 -17.08 -12.46 27.01
C LYS A 507 -17.76 -12.07 25.69
N LEU A 508 -17.38 -12.71 24.59
CA LEU A 508 -17.93 -12.41 23.25
C LEU A 508 -19.32 -13.05 23.06
N PHE A 509 -19.59 -14.18 23.72
CA PHE A 509 -20.89 -14.87 23.64
C PHE A 509 -21.94 -14.40 24.66
N THR A 510 -21.54 -13.66 25.70
CA THR A 510 -22.47 -13.25 26.78
C THR A 510 -23.26 -11.96 26.52
N LYS A 511 -23.03 -11.24 25.43
CA LYS A 511 -23.75 -10.01 25.09
C LYS A 511 -24.99 -10.18 24.20
N GLU A 512 -25.26 -11.37 23.68
CA GLU A 512 -26.48 -11.65 22.89
C GLU A 512 -27.68 -12.09 23.72
N LEU A 513 -27.60 -12.06 25.06
CA LEU A 513 -28.66 -12.51 25.98
C LEU A 513 -29.14 -11.43 26.98
N ASN A 514 -28.91 -10.14 26.71
CA ASN A 514 -29.54 -9.05 27.50
C ASN A 514 -30.09 -7.94 26.60
#